data_7d5a9c96f4fe9137eaf9898a8a30f7d1
#
_entry.id   7d5a9c96f4fe9137eaf9898a8a30f7d1
#
_cell.length_a   1.000
_cell.length_b   1.000
_cell.length_c   1.000
_cell.angle_alpha   90.00
_cell.angle_beta   90.00
_cell.angle_gamma   90.00
#
_symmetry.space_group_name_H-M   'P 1'
#
loop_
_entity.id
_entity.type
_entity.pdbx_description
1 polymer ?
#
loop_
_entity_poly.entity_id
_entity_poly.type
_entity_poly.pdbx_seq_one_letter_code
_entity_poly.pdbx_strand_id
1 'polypeptide(L)'
;MKQKKSLLSFLNNNETRGVAFQIITFLIIAFVIYSAISNLMFNIEAREIHTGFAFLSNRAGFAINESMIAYTPEHSNLRVFYVGLINTLVVAFVGIIFATIIGLTIGIARLSNNWLISKLAGGYIELFRNIPILIQILFWYNIALVTLPSPKGSFNFFDSIFINKRGIYLPEPISEPGFIWV
;
A
#
# COMPACT_ATOMS: atom_id res chain seq x y z
N MET A 1 -66.02 -31.37 3.66
CA MET A 1 -65.78 -29.92 3.57
C MET A 1 -64.25 -29.70 3.62
N LYS A 2 -63.59 -29.37 2.49
CA LYS A 2 -62.17 -29.02 2.44
C LYS A 2 -62.02 -27.57 2.91
N GLN A 3 -61.42 -27.35 4.07
CA GLN A 3 -61.06 -26.02 4.51
C GLN A 3 -60.09 -25.39 3.48
N LYS A 4 -60.45 -24.27 2.87
CA LYS A 4 -59.53 -23.41 2.15
C LYS A 4 -58.54 -22.87 3.15
N LYS A 5 -57.31 -23.42 3.16
CA LYS A 5 -56.16 -22.85 3.90
C LYS A 5 -55.98 -21.44 3.31
N SER A 6 -56.37 -20.44 4.06
CA SER A 6 -56.18 -19.02 3.68
C SER A 6 -54.69 -18.73 3.57
N LEU A 7 -54.24 -18.06 2.52
CA LEU A 7 -52.84 -17.57 2.34
C LEU A 7 -52.35 -16.78 3.57
N LEU A 8 -53.27 -16.18 4.32
CA LEU A 8 -53.01 -15.47 5.58
C LEU A 8 -52.62 -16.37 6.76
N SER A 9 -53.04 -17.67 6.76
CA SER A 9 -52.65 -18.59 7.79
C SER A 9 -51.19 -19.07 7.65
N PHE A 10 -50.62 -18.94 6.42
CA PHE A 10 -49.22 -19.24 6.14
C PHE A 10 -48.29 -18.18 6.72
N LEU A 11 -48.74 -16.93 6.76
CA LEU A 11 -47.95 -15.80 7.30
C LEU A 11 -47.99 -15.69 8.84
N ASN A 12 -48.84 -16.48 9.49
CA ASN A 12 -48.98 -16.44 10.97
C ASN A 12 -48.04 -17.42 11.71
N ASN A 13 -47.28 -18.21 11.00
CA ASN A 13 -46.29 -19.12 11.60
C ASN A 13 -44.93 -18.40 11.64
N ASN A 14 -44.31 -18.32 12.83
CA ASN A 14 -43.04 -17.62 13.04
C ASN A 14 -41.90 -18.20 12.19
N GLU A 15 -41.83 -19.48 11.95
CA GLU A 15 -40.83 -20.11 11.09
C GLU A 15 -41.00 -19.69 9.63
N THR A 16 -42.24 -19.71 9.14
CA THR A 16 -42.55 -19.35 7.74
C THR A 16 -42.24 -17.87 7.48
N ARG A 17 -42.56 -17.01 8.45
CA ARG A 17 -42.17 -15.60 8.39
C ARG A 17 -40.68 -15.38 8.32
N GLY A 18 -39.90 -16.14 9.17
CA GLY A 18 -38.43 -16.09 9.16
C GLY A 18 -37.86 -16.43 7.79
N VAL A 19 -38.31 -17.55 7.20
CA VAL A 19 -37.89 -17.97 5.86
C VAL A 19 -38.29 -16.95 4.79
N ALA A 20 -39.51 -16.41 4.85
CA ALA A 20 -39.97 -15.39 3.90
C ALA A 20 -39.11 -14.12 3.96
N PHE A 21 -38.78 -13.62 5.16
CA PHE A 21 -37.88 -12.49 5.32
C PHE A 21 -36.46 -12.79 4.79
N GLN A 22 -35.93 -13.98 5.03
CA GLN A 22 -34.62 -14.38 4.49
C GLN A 22 -34.62 -14.38 2.97
N ILE A 23 -35.65 -14.97 2.34
CA ILE A 23 -35.79 -14.99 0.87
C ILE A 23 -35.90 -13.56 0.31
N ILE A 24 -36.74 -12.71 0.91
CA ILE A 24 -36.91 -11.32 0.49
C ILE A 24 -35.58 -10.57 0.61
N THR A 25 -34.89 -10.69 1.73
CA THR A 25 -33.58 -10.07 1.95
C THR A 25 -32.56 -10.54 0.92
N PHE A 26 -32.52 -11.85 0.66
CA PHE A 26 -31.63 -12.41 -0.37
C PHE A 26 -31.94 -11.86 -1.75
N LEU A 27 -33.22 -11.77 -2.13
CA LEU A 27 -33.63 -11.22 -3.43
C LEU A 27 -33.30 -9.73 -3.55
N ILE A 28 -33.46 -8.95 -2.49
CA ILE A 28 -33.07 -7.53 -2.47
C ILE A 28 -31.56 -7.41 -2.65
N ILE A 29 -30.76 -8.17 -1.92
CA ILE A 29 -29.29 -8.16 -2.05
C ILE A 29 -28.88 -8.58 -3.47
N ALA A 30 -29.46 -9.66 -4.00
CA ALA A 30 -29.19 -10.12 -5.36
C ALA A 30 -29.56 -9.07 -6.41
N PHE A 31 -30.68 -8.39 -6.25
CA PHE A 31 -31.09 -7.30 -7.12
C PHE A 31 -30.13 -6.11 -7.05
N VAL A 32 -29.70 -5.70 -5.86
CA VAL A 32 -28.73 -4.60 -5.69
C VAL A 32 -27.39 -4.96 -6.34
N ILE A 33 -26.89 -6.18 -6.13
CA ILE A 33 -25.64 -6.66 -6.76
C ILE A 33 -25.80 -6.67 -8.29
N TYR A 34 -26.88 -7.23 -8.80
CA TYR A 34 -27.18 -7.26 -10.24
C TYR A 34 -27.23 -5.85 -10.83
N SER A 35 -27.95 -4.95 -10.20
CA SER A 35 -28.07 -3.55 -10.63
C SER A 35 -26.71 -2.83 -10.61
N ALA A 36 -25.91 -3.06 -9.57
CA ALA A 36 -24.56 -2.49 -9.47
C ALA A 36 -23.65 -2.99 -10.60
N ILE A 37 -23.64 -4.31 -10.86
CA ILE A 37 -22.85 -4.90 -11.95
C ILE A 37 -23.32 -4.40 -13.31
N SER A 38 -24.62 -4.35 -13.54
CA SER A 38 -25.20 -3.86 -14.80
C SER A 38 -24.84 -2.40 -15.06
N ASN A 39 -24.98 -1.54 -14.05
CA ASN A 39 -24.56 -0.14 -14.13
C ASN A 39 -23.05 0.01 -14.35
N LEU A 40 -22.24 -0.83 -13.70
CA LEU A 40 -20.79 -0.84 -13.88
C LEU A 40 -20.43 -1.18 -15.32
N MET A 41 -21.01 -2.26 -15.87
CA MET A 41 -20.75 -2.69 -17.25
C MET A 41 -21.17 -1.63 -18.26
N PHE A 42 -22.35 -1.04 -18.09
CA PHE A 42 -22.82 0.07 -18.92
C PHE A 42 -21.85 1.27 -18.88
N ASN A 43 -21.38 1.66 -17.68
CA ASN A 43 -20.46 2.79 -17.55
C ASN A 43 -19.07 2.50 -18.12
N ILE A 44 -18.59 1.26 -18.02
CA ILE A 44 -17.33 0.81 -18.62
C ILE A 44 -17.40 0.92 -20.13
N GLU A 45 -18.47 0.42 -20.72
CA GLU A 45 -18.70 0.46 -22.17
C GLU A 45 -18.89 1.89 -22.67
N ALA A 46 -19.74 2.69 -22.00
CA ALA A 46 -20.01 4.08 -22.35
C ALA A 46 -18.80 5.00 -22.25
N ARG A 47 -17.81 4.64 -21.42
CA ARG A 47 -16.56 5.41 -21.23
C ARG A 47 -15.38 4.81 -21.98
N GLU A 48 -15.60 3.80 -22.83
CA GLU A 48 -14.54 3.08 -23.58
C GLU A 48 -13.40 2.58 -22.68
N ILE A 49 -13.70 2.21 -21.43
CA ILE A 49 -12.71 1.71 -20.51
C ILE A 49 -12.35 0.28 -20.88
N HIS A 50 -11.14 0.08 -21.37
CA HIS A 50 -10.65 -1.27 -21.68
C HIS A 50 -10.48 -2.08 -20.40
N THR A 51 -11.26 -3.15 -20.25
CA THR A 51 -11.18 -4.08 -19.12
C THR A 51 -10.25 -5.26 -19.45
N GLY A 52 -9.69 -5.87 -18.41
CA GLY A 52 -8.79 -7.03 -18.56
C GLY A 52 -7.30 -6.65 -18.49
N PHE A 53 -6.43 -7.59 -18.82
CA PHE A 53 -4.97 -7.45 -18.68
C PHE A 53 -4.25 -7.06 -19.98
N ALA A 54 -4.98 -6.81 -21.07
CA ALA A 54 -4.38 -6.45 -22.36
C ALA A 54 -3.53 -5.17 -22.29
N PHE A 55 -3.90 -4.22 -21.41
CA PHE A 55 -3.14 -2.99 -21.17
C PHE A 55 -1.70 -3.24 -20.70
N LEU A 56 -1.42 -4.38 -20.08
CA LEU A 56 -0.07 -4.72 -19.60
C LEU A 56 0.95 -4.81 -20.74
N SER A 57 0.51 -5.17 -21.93
CA SER A 57 1.36 -5.23 -23.11
C SER A 57 1.57 -3.87 -23.79
N ASN A 58 0.74 -2.87 -23.45
CA ASN A 58 0.84 -1.55 -24.04
C ASN A 58 2.08 -0.82 -23.51
N ARG A 59 2.62 0.07 -24.36
CA ARG A 59 3.73 0.95 -24.00
C ARG A 59 3.34 1.85 -22.82
N ALA A 60 4.24 2.00 -21.85
CA ALA A 60 4.00 2.80 -20.66
C ALA A 60 3.97 4.31 -20.95
N GLY A 61 4.91 4.81 -21.75
CA GLY A 61 4.93 6.20 -22.21
C GLY A 61 5.34 7.25 -21.18
N PHE A 62 5.76 6.86 -19.98
CA PHE A 62 6.22 7.77 -18.93
C PHE A 62 7.52 7.30 -18.30
N ALA A 63 8.31 8.24 -17.77
CA ALA A 63 9.58 7.94 -17.11
C ALA A 63 9.39 7.62 -15.62
N ILE A 64 10.21 6.70 -15.11
CA ILE A 64 10.38 6.44 -13.67
C ILE A 64 11.83 6.84 -13.34
N ASN A 65 11.99 7.77 -12.41
CA ASN A 65 13.31 8.32 -12.08
C ASN A 65 14.21 7.33 -11.39
N GLU A 66 13.64 6.52 -10.48
CA GLU A 66 14.38 5.55 -9.68
C GLU A 66 13.87 4.16 -9.98
N SER A 67 14.72 3.33 -10.59
CA SER A 67 14.39 1.93 -10.88
C SER A 67 15.59 1.04 -10.66
N MET A 68 15.40 -0.04 -9.90
CA MET A 68 16.43 -1.06 -9.65
C MET A 68 16.67 -1.98 -10.84
N ILE A 69 15.79 -1.96 -11.83
CA ILE A 69 15.92 -2.71 -13.08
C ILE A 69 15.83 -1.76 -14.27
N ALA A 70 16.55 -2.07 -15.34
CA ALA A 70 16.56 -1.26 -16.55
C ALA A 70 15.12 -0.98 -17.05
N TYR A 71 14.77 0.30 -17.14
CA TYR A 71 13.47 0.78 -17.56
C TYR A 71 13.61 2.02 -18.44
N THR A 72 12.81 2.06 -19.49
CA THR A 72 12.62 3.23 -20.36
C THR A 72 11.12 3.40 -20.67
N PRO A 73 10.66 4.58 -21.07
CA PRO A 73 9.26 4.82 -21.46
C PRO A 73 8.76 3.94 -22.62
N GLU A 74 9.65 3.29 -23.36
CA GLU A 74 9.33 2.37 -24.45
C GLU A 74 8.86 1.00 -23.95
N HIS A 75 9.20 0.64 -22.72
CA HIS A 75 8.80 -0.63 -22.15
C HIS A 75 7.29 -0.69 -21.87
N SER A 76 6.79 -1.92 -21.74
CA SER A 76 5.38 -2.19 -21.46
C SER A 76 4.98 -1.84 -20.02
N ASN A 77 3.66 -1.66 -19.81
CA ASN A 77 3.10 -1.47 -18.47
C ASN A 77 3.40 -2.65 -17.54
N LEU A 78 3.55 -3.87 -18.07
CA LEU A 78 3.99 -5.01 -17.27
C LEU A 78 5.40 -4.79 -16.69
N ARG A 79 6.30 -4.18 -17.47
CA ARG A 79 7.65 -3.83 -16.98
C ARG A 79 7.57 -2.79 -15.87
N VAL A 80 6.68 -1.79 -16.00
CA VAL A 80 6.41 -0.80 -14.94
C VAL A 80 5.95 -1.48 -13.66
N PHE A 81 5.05 -2.45 -13.78
CA PHE A 81 4.59 -3.22 -12.62
C PHE A 81 5.76 -3.91 -11.90
N TYR A 82 6.67 -4.55 -12.64
CA TYR A 82 7.87 -5.16 -12.04
C TYR A 82 8.80 -4.13 -11.41
N VAL A 83 9.01 -2.98 -12.04
CA VAL A 83 9.79 -1.87 -11.43
C VAL A 83 9.17 -1.47 -10.10
N GLY A 84 7.86 -1.21 -10.08
CA GLY A 84 7.16 -0.83 -8.86
C GLY A 84 7.21 -1.91 -7.77
N LEU A 85 7.05 -3.17 -8.15
CA LEU A 85 7.13 -4.31 -7.23
C LEU A 85 8.53 -4.42 -6.60
N ILE A 86 9.58 -4.38 -7.41
CA ILE A 86 10.96 -4.49 -6.92
C ILE A 86 11.31 -3.29 -6.03
N ASN A 87 11.00 -2.08 -6.45
CA ASN A 87 11.22 -0.89 -5.64
C ASN A 87 10.50 -0.99 -4.28
N THR A 88 9.25 -1.47 -4.28
CA THR A 88 8.49 -1.68 -3.04
C THR A 88 9.15 -2.73 -2.15
N LEU A 89 9.60 -3.84 -2.71
CA LEU A 89 10.28 -4.90 -1.95
C LEU A 89 11.59 -4.40 -1.33
N VAL A 90 12.39 -3.63 -2.07
CA VAL A 90 13.64 -3.05 -1.56
C VAL A 90 13.37 -2.09 -0.41
N VAL A 91 12.44 -1.16 -0.59
CA VAL A 91 12.05 -0.22 0.48
C VAL A 91 11.49 -0.96 1.69
N ALA A 92 10.64 -1.97 1.48
CA ALA A 92 10.09 -2.77 2.56
C ALA A 92 11.18 -3.53 3.32
N PHE A 93 12.12 -4.16 2.61
CA PHE A 93 13.23 -4.90 3.23
C PHE A 93 14.10 -3.99 4.10
N VAL A 94 14.54 -2.87 3.56
CA VAL A 94 15.34 -1.88 4.30
C VAL A 94 14.54 -1.32 5.48
N GLY A 95 13.28 -0.99 5.26
CA GLY A 95 12.38 -0.48 6.31
C GLY A 95 12.18 -1.48 7.46
N ILE A 96 12.00 -2.77 7.15
CA ILE A 96 11.86 -3.84 8.17
C ILE A 96 13.12 -3.94 9.03
N ILE A 97 14.32 -3.87 8.43
CA ILE A 97 15.57 -3.93 9.17
C ILE A 97 15.64 -2.78 10.18
N PHE A 98 15.46 -1.53 9.72
CA PHE A 98 15.52 -0.36 10.60
C PHE A 98 14.40 -0.37 11.64
N ALA A 99 13.18 -0.73 11.26
CA ALA A 99 12.05 -0.83 12.18
C ALA A 99 12.31 -1.88 13.26
N THR A 100 12.92 -3.02 12.92
CA THR A 100 13.27 -4.06 13.88
C THR A 100 14.34 -3.59 14.86
N ILE A 101 15.38 -2.95 14.38
CA ILE A 101 16.47 -2.43 15.24
C ILE A 101 15.93 -1.39 16.21
N ILE A 102 15.19 -0.40 15.71
CA ILE A 102 14.60 0.67 16.52
C ILE A 102 13.57 0.10 17.50
N GLY A 103 12.66 -0.75 16.99
CA GLY A 103 11.60 -1.35 17.79
C GLY A 103 12.14 -2.21 18.93
N LEU A 104 13.16 -3.04 18.65
CA LEU A 104 13.81 -3.86 19.67
C LEU A 104 14.52 -2.98 20.72
N THR A 105 15.27 -1.98 20.28
CA THR A 105 15.99 -1.05 21.17
C THR A 105 15.04 -0.32 22.10
N ILE A 106 13.97 0.27 21.55
CA ILE A 106 12.96 0.99 22.33
C ILE A 106 12.16 0.02 23.21
N GLY A 107 11.84 -1.18 22.70
CA GLY A 107 11.15 -2.23 23.48
C GLY A 107 11.96 -2.65 24.72
N ILE A 108 13.26 -2.90 24.56
CA ILE A 108 14.16 -3.24 25.68
C ILE A 108 14.29 -2.04 26.65
N ALA A 109 14.47 -0.83 26.12
CA ALA A 109 14.54 0.38 26.93
C ALA A 109 13.27 0.58 27.78
N ARG A 110 12.09 0.24 27.26
CA ARG A 110 10.81 0.29 27.97
C ARG A 110 10.76 -0.65 29.17
N LEU A 111 11.45 -1.79 29.09
CA LEU A 111 11.54 -2.80 30.16
C LEU A 111 12.68 -2.52 31.17
N SER A 112 13.44 -1.45 30.96
CA SER A 112 14.57 -1.09 31.86
C SER A 112 14.10 -0.80 33.29
N ASN A 113 14.89 -1.25 34.28
CA ASN A 113 14.71 -0.90 35.68
C ASN A 113 15.05 0.59 35.97
N ASN A 114 15.73 1.26 35.06
CA ASN A 114 15.98 2.68 35.14
C ASN A 114 14.71 3.46 34.79
N TRP A 115 14.17 4.19 35.78
CA TRP A 115 12.92 4.95 35.64
C TRP A 115 12.96 5.94 34.46
N LEU A 116 14.07 6.66 34.27
CA LEU A 116 14.19 7.66 33.22
C LEU A 116 14.16 7.02 31.83
N ILE A 117 14.94 5.95 31.62
CA ILE A 117 15.00 5.21 30.34
C ILE A 117 13.62 4.65 30.01
N SER A 118 12.99 3.98 30.96
CA SER A 118 11.63 3.40 30.80
C SER A 118 10.60 4.48 30.49
N LYS A 119 10.67 5.64 31.13
CA LYS A 119 9.74 6.75 30.93
C LYS A 119 9.90 7.39 29.54
N LEU A 120 11.14 7.62 29.10
CA LEU A 120 11.43 8.18 27.78
C LEU A 120 11.00 7.21 26.66
N ALA A 121 11.31 5.93 26.80
CA ALA A 121 10.86 4.92 25.85
C ALA A 121 9.33 4.82 25.78
N GLY A 122 8.66 4.92 26.93
CA GLY A 122 7.19 4.97 27.01
C GLY A 122 6.61 6.16 26.27
N GLY A 123 7.13 7.36 26.53
CA GLY A 123 6.71 8.57 25.84
C GLY A 123 6.89 8.49 24.32
N TYR A 124 8.03 7.94 23.85
CA TYR A 124 8.26 7.68 22.44
C TYR A 124 7.18 6.74 21.84
N ILE A 125 6.92 5.62 22.51
CA ILE A 125 5.92 4.65 22.04
C ILE A 125 4.52 5.30 21.98
N GLU A 126 4.12 6.03 23.04
CA GLU A 126 2.82 6.70 23.09
C GLU A 126 2.68 7.76 21.99
N LEU A 127 3.72 8.55 21.74
CA LEU A 127 3.74 9.55 20.67
C LEU A 127 3.46 8.90 19.32
N PHE A 128 4.22 7.88 18.94
CA PHE A 128 4.09 7.25 17.63
C PHE A 128 2.81 6.40 17.48
N ARG A 129 2.30 5.83 18.56
CA ARG A 129 1.02 5.09 18.53
C ARG A 129 -0.21 5.99 18.40
N ASN A 130 -0.15 7.19 18.94
CA ASN A 130 -1.29 8.13 18.94
C ASN A 130 -1.38 8.97 17.66
N ILE A 131 -0.33 9.03 16.87
CA ILE A 131 -0.33 9.77 15.59
C ILE A 131 -0.64 8.78 14.44
N PRO A 132 -1.69 9.04 13.63
CA PRO A 132 -1.98 8.23 12.46
C PRO A 132 -0.78 8.14 11.52
N ILE A 133 -0.50 6.95 10.99
CA ILE A 133 0.69 6.69 10.16
C ILE A 133 0.78 7.62 8.94
N LEU A 134 -0.35 7.96 8.34
CA LEU A 134 -0.38 8.88 7.20
C LEU A 134 0.18 10.27 7.56
N ILE A 135 -0.18 10.78 8.75
CA ILE A 135 0.33 12.07 9.24
C ILE A 135 1.84 11.98 9.48
N GLN A 136 2.33 10.86 10.04
CA GLN A 136 3.76 10.65 10.24
C GLN A 136 4.52 10.66 8.90
N ILE A 137 4.02 9.94 7.89
CA ILE A 137 4.64 9.91 6.56
C ILE A 137 4.67 11.31 5.94
N LEU A 138 3.55 12.04 5.96
CA LEU A 138 3.47 13.39 5.42
C LEU A 138 4.40 14.36 6.15
N PHE A 139 4.50 14.25 7.47
CA PHE A 139 5.39 15.07 8.29
C PHE A 139 6.87 14.85 7.90
N TRP A 140 7.32 13.61 7.88
CA TRP A 140 8.70 13.28 7.51
C TRP A 140 9.02 13.62 6.05
N TYR A 141 8.08 13.39 5.14
CA TYR A 141 8.22 13.76 3.73
C TYR A 141 8.39 15.28 3.56
N ASN A 142 7.55 16.08 4.23
CA ASN A 142 7.66 17.53 4.16
C ASN A 142 8.96 18.05 4.79
N ILE A 143 9.38 17.48 5.94
CA ILE A 143 10.67 17.83 6.53
C ILE A 143 11.80 17.56 5.54
N ALA A 144 11.83 16.39 4.91
CA ALA A 144 12.86 16.07 3.93
C ALA A 144 12.87 17.07 2.76
N LEU A 145 11.70 17.44 2.24
CA LEU A 145 11.60 18.42 1.14
C LEU A 145 12.05 19.84 1.52
N VAL A 146 11.85 20.26 2.77
CA VAL A 146 12.23 21.60 3.23
C VAL A 146 13.69 21.64 3.65
N THR A 147 14.18 20.63 4.37
CA THR A 147 15.49 20.62 5.03
C THR A 147 16.62 20.18 4.10
N LEU A 148 16.34 19.21 3.20
CA LEU A 148 17.38 18.70 2.31
C LEU A 148 17.67 19.69 1.16
N PRO A 149 18.93 19.77 0.74
CA PRO A 149 19.33 20.65 -0.36
C PRO A 149 18.81 20.13 -1.72
N SER A 150 18.88 21.01 -2.73
CA SER A 150 18.64 20.60 -4.11
C SER A 150 19.75 19.66 -4.60
N PRO A 151 19.54 18.90 -5.69
CA PRO A 151 20.55 17.97 -6.22
C PRO A 151 21.91 18.60 -6.53
N LYS A 152 21.93 19.90 -6.91
CA LYS A 152 23.16 20.63 -7.18
C LYS A 152 23.97 20.97 -5.92
N GLY A 153 23.34 21.00 -4.76
CA GLY A 153 23.98 21.30 -3.47
C GLY A 153 23.92 20.14 -2.51
N SER A 154 23.86 18.89 -3.00
CA SER A 154 23.75 17.67 -2.17
C SER A 154 24.76 17.66 -1.03
N PHE A 155 24.35 17.20 0.15
CA PHE A 155 25.30 16.86 1.20
C PHE A 155 26.17 15.70 0.73
N ASN A 156 27.49 15.89 0.78
CA ASN A 156 28.47 14.89 0.39
C ASN A 156 29.11 14.27 1.63
N PHE A 157 29.05 12.96 1.73
CA PHE A 157 29.69 12.18 2.77
C PHE A 157 30.71 11.20 2.14
N PHE A 158 31.96 11.33 2.53
CA PHE A 158 33.07 10.48 2.06
C PHE A 158 33.25 10.48 0.52
N ASP A 159 32.87 11.55 -0.16
CA ASP A 159 32.91 11.71 -1.62
C ASP A 159 32.18 10.59 -2.41
N SER A 160 31.33 9.84 -1.73
CA SER A 160 30.65 8.68 -2.30
C SER A 160 29.16 8.65 -2.03
N ILE A 161 28.69 9.27 -0.94
CA ILE A 161 27.28 9.26 -0.56
C ILE A 161 26.72 10.68 -0.68
N PHE A 162 25.70 10.86 -1.51
CA PHE A 162 25.06 12.14 -1.71
C PHE A 162 23.64 12.10 -1.20
N ILE A 163 23.26 13.07 -0.36
CA ILE A 163 21.90 13.21 0.19
C ILE A 163 21.30 14.53 -0.27
N ASN A 164 20.13 14.45 -0.88
CA ASN A 164 19.37 15.61 -1.34
C ASN A 164 17.87 15.33 -1.35
N LYS A 165 17.06 16.30 -1.83
CA LYS A 165 15.59 16.19 -1.90
C LYS A 165 15.06 15.03 -2.73
N ARG A 166 15.85 14.46 -3.63
CA ARG A 166 15.47 13.32 -4.47
C ARG A 166 15.76 11.97 -3.80
N GLY A 167 16.65 11.94 -2.81
CA GLY A 167 16.99 10.71 -2.10
C GLY A 167 18.45 10.63 -1.66
N ILE A 168 18.85 9.42 -1.37
CA ILE A 168 20.22 9.05 -1.00
C ILE A 168 20.84 8.33 -2.20
N TYR A 169 21.93 8.88 -2.72
CA TYR A 169 22.69 8.29 -3.82
C TYR A 169 23.91 7.59 -3.25
N LEU A 170 24.02 6.32 -3.55
CA LEU A 170 25.14 5.46 -3.16
C LEU A 170 26.02 5.21 -4.40
N PRO A 171 27.33 4.94 -4.22
CA PRO A 171 28.18 4.54 -5.33
C PRO A 171 27.68 3.22 -5.93
N GLU A 172 27.57 3.18 -7.25
CA GLU A 172 27.26 1.95 -7.95
C GLU A 172 28.53 1.08 -8.03
N PRO A 173 28.48 -0.18 -7.62
CA PRO A 173 29.60 -1.08 -7.78
C PRO A 173 29.84 -1.34 -9.29
N ILE A 174 30.92 -0.81 -9.82
CA ILE A 174 31.33 -1.09 -11.20
C ILE A 174 31.96 -2.48 -11.21
N SER A 175 31.27 -3.47 -11.77
CA SER A 175 31.88 -4.78 -12.02
C SER A 175 32.66 -4.74 -13.33
N GLU A 176 33.94 -4.45 -13.27
CA GLU A 176 34.83 -4.68 -14.41
C GLU A 176 35.03 -6.19 -14.59
N PRO A 177 35.07 -6.69 -15.86
CA PRO A 177 35.38 -8.08 -16.12
C PRO A 177 36.77 -8.42 -15.57
N GLY A 178 36.85 -9.21 -14.51
CA GLY A 178 38.10 -9.61 -13.87
C GLY A 178 38.31 -9.15 -12.42
N PHE A 179 37.39 -8.36 -11.86
CA PHE A 179 37.41 -7.98 -10.45
C PHE A 179 36.89 -9.13 -9.59
N ILE A 180 37.82 -9.85 -8.94
CA ILE A 180 37.49 -10.85 -7.93
C ILE A 180 37.47 -10.12 -6.57
N TRP A 181 36.33 -10.20 -5.87
CA TRP A 181 36.24 -9.72 -4.50
C TRP A 181 37.23 -10.45 -3.62
N VAL A 182 38.20 -9.74 -3.06
CA VAL A 182 39.12 -10.23 -2.03
C VAL A 182 38.61 -9.76 -0.67
#